data_7cc6ebe7683c82a390c8a6ba84814069
#
_entry.id   7cc6ebe7683c82a390c8a6ba84814069
#
_cell.length_a   1.000
_cell.length_b   1.000
_cell.length_c   1.000
_cell.angle_alpha   90.00
_cell.angle_beta   90.00
_cell.angle_gamma   90.00
#
_symmetry.space_group_name_H-M   'P 1'
#
loop_
_entity.id
_entity.type
_entity.pdbx_description
1 polymer ?
#
loop_
_entity_poly.entity_id
_entity_poly.type
_entity_poly.pdbx_seq_one_letter_code
_entity_poly.pdbx_strand_id
1 'polypeptide(L)'
;MSQELVKERVLKYLIEDLYVPQDMIDTNVQLSEFEEGAEGILDIVVNVQDKQGYFAPVLIVRCTDDDVNLEGDTLQKEIEFLEYVDNITMAGRMVLTNGDQMMYADWTGEEYDTEASLPTYEQMEREFFEAEEMAKGHDHHHDHDGCGCGHDHGHDHNGCGCGDDCGCK
;
A
#
# COMPACT_ATOMS: atom_id res chain seq x y z
N MET A 1 -29.72 -10.27 2.73
CA MET A 1 -29.00 -9.29 3.55
C MET A 1 -28.60 -8.12 2.68
N SER A 2 -28.90 -6.92 3.10
CA SER A 2 -28.60 -5.75 2.30
C SER A 2 -27.12 -5.40 2.35
N GLN A 3 -26.67 -4.60 1.41
CA GLN A 3 -25.31 -4.12 1.39
C GLN A 3 -24.91 -3.46 2.71
N GLU A 4 -25.86 -2.75 3.33
CA GLU A 4 -25.57 -2.09 4.60
C GLU A 4 -25.28 -3.10 5.71
N LEU A 5 -26.03 -4.20 5.75
CA LEU A 5 -25.76 -5.24 6.73
C LEU A 5 -24.46 -5.96 6.46
N VAL A 6 -24.14 -6.18 5.18
CA VAL A 6 -22.84 -6.76 4.81
C VAL A 6 -21.73 -5.84 5.30
N LYS A 7 -21.88 -4.54 5.07
CA LYS A 7 -20.88 -3.57 5.51
C LYS A 7 -20.72 -3.58 7.02
N GLU A 8 -21.81 -3.64 7.76
CA GLU A 8 -21.74 -3.67 9.23
C GLU A 8 -21.00 -4.91 9.73
N ARG A 9 -21.23 -6.05 9.09
CA ARG A 9 -20.52 -7.27 9.47
C ARG A 9 -19.02 -7.16 9.18
N VAL A 10 -18.66 -6.57 8.06
CA VAL A 10 -17.25 -6.37 7.74
C VAL A 10 -16.61 -5.41 8.74
N LEU A 11 -17.30 -4.32 9.08
CA LEU A 11 -16.78 -3.37 10.05
C LEU A 11 -16.51 -4.04 11.38
N LYS A 12 -17.44 -4.89 11.82
CA LYS A 12 -17.25 -5.62 13.06
C LYS A 12 -16.04 -6.55 13.00
N TYR A 13 -15.87 -7.23 11.87
CA TYR A 13 -14.74 -8.13 11.66
C TYR A 13 -13.41 -7.34 11.70
N LEU A 14 -13.37 -6.19 11.02
CA LEU A 14 -12.16 -5.38 11.00
C LEU A 14 -11.77 -4.92 12.41
N ILE A 15 -12.77 -4.52 13.19
CA ILE A 15 -12.49 -3.99 14.52
C ILE A 15 -12.16 -5.10 15.51
N GLU A 16 -12.93 -6.18 15.50
CA GLU A 16 -12.82 -7.22 16.53
C GLU A 16 -11.79 -8.29 16.21
N ASP A 17 -11.63 -8.64 14.93
CA ASP A 17 -10.72 -9.71 14.55
C ASP A 17 -9.38 -9.20 14.02
N LEU A 18 -9.38 -8.07 13.33
CA LEU A 18 -8.15 -7.51 12.78
C LEU A 18 -7.62 -6.33 13.59
N TYR A 19 -8.37 -5.92 14.61
CA TYR A 19 -7.96 -4.88 15.56
C TYR A 19 -7.72 -3.52 14.91
N VAL A 20 -8.53 -3.20 13.90
CA VAL A 20 -8.42 -1.89 13.23
C VAL A 20 -9.03 -0.82 14.12
N PRO A 21 -8.30 0.27 14.43
CA PRO A 21 -8.87 1.38 15.21
C PRO A 21 -10.01 2.03 14.42
N GLN A 22 -11.09 2.37 15.11
CA GLN A 22 -12.25 2.97 14.45
C GLN A 22 -11.91 4.28 13.75
N ASP A 23 -11.01 5.06 14.33
CA ASP A 23 -10.63 6.34 13.72
C ASP A 23 -9.75 6.18 12.49
N MET A 24 -9.34 4.96 12.17
CA MET A 24 -8.61 4.67 10.94
C MET A 24 -9.52 4.08 9.87
N ILE A 25 -10.82 4.02 10.11
CA ILE A 25 -11.79 3.48 9.16
C ILE A 25 -12.68 4.61 8.66
N ASP A 26 -12.75 4.76 7.34
CA ASP A 26 -13.70 5.68 6.71
C ASP A 26 -14.70 4.86 5.90
N THR A 27 -15.94 5.32 5.85
CA THR A 27 -16.99 4.65 5.08
C THR A 27 -17.60 5.61 4.09
N ASN A 28 -18.13 5.06 2.99
CA ASN A 28 -18.80 5.84 1.95
C ASN A 28 -17.90 6.97 1.43
N VAL A 29 -16.66 6.62 1.14
CA VAL A 29 -15.66 7.59 0.68
C VAL A 29 -15.79 7.75 -0.83
N GLN A 30 -15.86 8.98 -1.31
CA GLN A 30 -15.93 9.23 -2.73
C GLN A 30 -14.53 9.12 -3.34
N LEU A 31 -14.44 8.41 -4.45
CA LEU A 31 -13.15 8.21 -5.10
C LEU A 31 -12.56 9.54 -5.58
N SER A 32 -13.42 10.54 -5.83
CA SER A 32 -12.95 11.86 -6.21
C SER A 32 -12.13 12.55 -5.13
N GLU A 33 -12.16 12.06 -3.90
CA GLU A 33 -11.31 12.61 -2.84
C GLU A 33 -9.86 12.22 -3.03
N PHE A 34 -9.60 11.16 -3.79
CA PHE A 34 -8.23 10.73 -4.08
C PHE A 34 -7.74 11.28 -5.42
N GLU A 35 -8.63 11.38 -6.40
CA GLU A 35 -8.26 11.88 -7.71
C GLU A 35 -9.42 12.65 -8.31
N GLU A 36 -9.18 13.90 -8.64
CA GLU A 36 -10.22 14.75 -9.19
C GLU A 36 -10.80 14.15 -10.47
N GLY A 37 -12.13 14.11 -10.54
CA GLY A 37 -12.81 13.54 -11.71
C GLY A 37 -13.06 12.05 -11.65
N ALA A 38 -12.50 11.36 -10.66
CA ALA A 38 -12.73 9.94 -10.50
C ALA A 38 -14.14 9.70 -9.99
N GLU A 39 -14.77 8.63 -10.44
CA GLU A 39 -16.15 8.30 -10.07
C GLU A 39 -16.22 7.00 -9.30
N GLY A 40 -17.08 6.99 -8.30
CA GLY A 40 -17.33 5.80 -7.50
C GLY A 40 -17.31 6.12 -6.02
N ILE A 41 -17.91 5.21 -5.24
CA ILE A 41 -17.95 5.34 -3.79
C ILE A 41 -17.34 4.07 -3.21
N LEU A 42 -16.42 4.26 -2.28
CA LEU A 42 -15.77 3.15 -1.59
C LEU A 42 -16.54 2.87 -0.30
N ASP A 43 -16.92 1.62 -0.11
CA ASP A 43 -17.74 1.26 1.05
C ASP A 43 -16.96 1.42 2.34
N ILE A 44 -15.74 0.88 2.38
CA ILE A 44 -14.89 0.96 3.56
C ILE A 44 -13.46 1.18 3.11
N VAL A 45 -12.78 2.11 3.76
CA VAL A 45 -11.34 2.35 3.54
C VAL A 45 -10.66 2.30 4.89
N VAL A 46 -9.62 1.47 4.99
CA VAL A 46 -8.79 1.42 6.20
C VAL A 46 -7.52 2.19 5.92
N ASN A 47 -7.18 3.10 6.81
CA ASN A 47 -6.02 3.97 6.66
C ASN A 47 -4.96 3.69 7.71
N VAL A 48 -3.73 4.07 7.39
CA VAL A 48 -2.63 4.15 8.34
C VAL A 48 -2.20 5.61 8.37
N GLN A 49 -1.86 6.12 9.54
CA GLN A 49 -1.37 7.48 9.65
C GLN A 49 0.15 7.46 9.50
N ASP A 50 0.67 8.21 8.52
CA ASP A 50 2.10 8.21 8.27
C ASP A 50 2.82 9.12 9.28
N LYS A 51 4.14 9.22 9.13
CA LYS A 51 4.94 9.97 10.10
C LYS A 51 4.67 11.47 10.07
N GLN A 52 4.12 11.97 8.97
CA GLN A 52 3.75 13.38 8.86
C GLN A 52 2.32 13.64 9.33
N GLY A 53 1.60 12.60 9.71
CA GLY A 53 0.23 12.73 10.19
C GLY A 53 -0.84 12.62 9.11
N TYR A 54 -0.47 12.29 7.88
CA TYR A 54 -1.43 12.09 6.82
C TYR A 54 -1.96 10.66 6.82
N PHE A 55 -3.19 10.49 6.38
CA PHE A 55 -3.79 9.17 6.27
C PHE A 55 -3.49 8.57 4.90
N ALA A 56 -3.04 7.32 4.89
CA ALA A 56 -2.74 6.59 3.66
C ALA A 56 -3.61 5.33 3.63
N PRO A 57 -4.39 5.11 2.56
CA PRO A 57 -5.21 3.90 2.50
C PRO A 57 -4.35 2.66 2.36
N VAL A 58 -4.68 1.62 3.12
CA VAL A 58 -3.96 0.34 3.08
C VAL A 58 -4.89 -0.84 2.82
N LEU A 59 -6.21 -0.60 2.83
CA LEU A 59 -7.19 -1.64 2.51
C LEU A 59 -8.45 -0.99 2.00
N ILE A 60 -8.97 -1.49 0.89
CA ILE A 60 -10.24 -1.06 0.31
C ILE A 60 -11.19 -2.25 0.39
N VAL A 61 -12.41 -2.02 0.88
CA VAL A 61 -13.43 -3.07 0.94
C VAL A 61 -14.61 -2.65 0.08
N ARG A 62 -15.01 -3.54 -0.82
CA ARG A 62 -16.21 -3.37 -1.63
C ARG A 62 -17.25 -4.35 -1.13
N CYS A 63 -18.43 -3.85 -0.77
CA CYS A 63 -19.53 -4.67 -0.28
C CYS A 63 -20.68 -4.64 -1.28
N THR A 64 -21.28 -5.79 -1.52
CA THR A 64 -22.49 -5.89 -2.35
C THR A 64 -23.58 -6.54 -1.53
N ASP A 65 -24.82 -6.51 -2.04
CA ASP A 65 -25.92 -7.22 -1.41
C ASP A 65 -25.63 -8.73 -1.45
N ASP A 66 -26.23 -9.47 -0.53
CA ASP A 66 -25.96 -10.90 -0.44
C ASP A 66 -26.64 -11.69 -1.57
N ASP A 67 -27.58 -11.07 -2.29
CA ASP A 67 -28.18 -11.71 -3.45
C ASP A 67 -27.35 -11.51 -4.72
N VAL A 68 -26.28 -10.75 -4.63
CA VAL A 68 -25.36 -10.58 -5.77
C VAL A 68 -24.43 -11.78 -5.81
N ASN A 69 -24.48 -12.52 -6.91
CA ASN A 69 -23.61 -13.68 -7.08
C ASN A 69 -22.27 -13.21 -7.67
N LEU A 70 -21.20 -13.39 -6.89
CA LEU A 70 -19.88 -12.92 -7.31
C LEU A 70 -19.21 -13.96 -8.20
N GLU A 71 -19.77 -14.13 -9.39
CA GLU A 71 -19.27 -15.06 -10.40
C GLU A 71 -19.45 -14.44 -11.79
N GLY A 72 -18.70 -14.96 -12.74
CA GLY A 72 -18.85 -14.58 -14.13
C GLY A 72 -18.66 -13.10 -14.38
N ASP A 73 -19.54 -12.53 -15.20
CA ASP A 73 -19.42 -11.13 -15.59
C ASP A 73 -19.56 -10.17 -14.42
N THR A 74 -20.40 -10.52 -13.44
CA THR A 74 -20.58 -9.67 -12.27
C THR A 74 -19.27 -9.59 -11.47
N LEU A 75 -18.64 -10.72 -11.25
CA LEU A 75 -17.35 -10.75 -10.55
C LEU A 75 -16.30 -9.96 -11.34
N GLN A 76 -16.27 -10.14 -12.65
CA GLN A 76 -15.28 -9.46 -13.49
C GLN A 76 -15.44 -7.94 -13.41
N LYS A 77 -16.67 -7.45 -13.41
CA LYS A 77 -16.91 -6.00 -13.31
C LYS A 77 -16.45 -5.45 -11.97
N GLU A 78 -16.67 -6.20 -10.89
CA GLU A 78 -16.25 -5.75 -9.58
C GLU A 78 -14.72 -5.74 -9.46
N ILE A 79 -14.07 -6.75 -10.05
CA ILE A 79 -12.62 -6.80 -10.07
C ILE A 79 -12.05 -5.62 -10.84
N GLU A 80 -12.63 -5.31 -12.00
CA GLU A 80 -12.17 -4.18 -12.81
C GLU A 80 -12.32 -2.86 -12.06
N PHE A 81 -13.43 -2.71 -11.34
CA PHE A 81 -13.63 -1.52 -10.54
C PHE A 81 -12.57 -1.43 -9.43
N LEU A 82 -12.30 -2.53 -8.75
CA LEU A 82 -11.30 -2.53 -7.68
C LEU A 82 -9.89 -2.26 -8.20
N GLU A 83 -9.56 -2.77 -9.37
CA GLU A 83 -8.26 -2.46 -9.98
C GLU A 83 -8.14 -0.97 -10.30
N TYR A 84 -9.22 -0.39 -10.79
CA TYR A 84 -9.27 1.04 -11.06
C TYR A 84 -9.08 1.83 -9.75
N VAL A 85 -9.77 1.40 -8.69
CA VAL A 85 -9.65 2.04 -7.37
C VAL A 85 -8.23 1.92 -6.84
N ASP A 86 -7.61 0.75 -6.99
CA ASP A 86 -6.27 0.54 -6.48
C ASP A 86 -5.24 1.42 -7.21
N ASN A 87 -5.42 1.60 -8.51
CA ASN A 87 -4.54 2.48 -9.26
C ASN A 87 -4.60 3.92 -8.77
N ILE A 88 -5.74 4.32 -8.23
CA ILE A 88 -5.93 5.67 -7.72
C ILE A 88 -5.46 5.80 -6.28
N THR A 89 -5.85 4.85 -5.42
CA THR A 89 -5.58 4.96 -3.99
C THR A 89 -4.23 4.39 -3.58
N MET A 90 -3.68 3.48 -4.38
CA MET A 90 -2.41 2.81 -4.10
C MET A 90 -2.45 2.02 -2.79
N ALA A 91 -3.64 1.55 -2.43
CA ALA A 91 -3.82 0.80 -1.17
C ALA A 91 -3.13 -0.56 -1.20
N GLY A 92 -3.16 -1.23 -2.34
CA GLY A 92 -2.49 -2.52 -2.51
C GLY A 92 -3.24 -3.71 -1.96
N ARG A 93 -4.27 -3.49 -1.15
CA ARG A 93 -5.08 -4.59 -0.58
C ARG A 93 -6.54 -4.30 -0.81
N MET A 94 -7.26 -5.31 -1.28
CA MET A 94 -8.67 -5.14 -1.62
C MET A 94 -9.47 -6.34 -1.18
N VAL A 95 -10.68 -6.08 -0.69
CA VAL A 95 -11.63 -7.12 -0.32
C VAL A 95 -12.93 -6.89 -1.07
N LEU A 96 -13.49 -7.96 -1.62
CA LEU A 96 -14.79 -7.95 -2.26
C LEU A 96 -15.65 -8.97 -1.54
N THR A 97 -16.83 -8.56 -1.05
CA THR A 97 -17.68 -9.47 -0.29
C THR A 97 -19.16 -9.16 -0.48
N ASN A 98 -19.97 -10.20 -0.49
CA ASN A 98 -21.42 -10.07 -0.45
C ASN A 98 -21.99 -10.59 0.87
N GLY A 99 -21.11 -10.86 1.85
CA GLY A 99 -21.53 -11.38 3.15
C GLY A 99 -21.35 -12.88 3.26
N ASP A 100 -21.57 -13.60 2.18
CA ASP A 100 -21.37 -15.05 2.16
C ASP A 100 -20.07 -15.43 1.50
N GLN A 101 -19.68 -14.67 0.50
CA GLN A 101 -18.41 -14.86 -0.20
C GLN A 101 -17.50 -13.68 0.14
N MET A 102 -16.23 -13.95 0.36
CA MET A 102 -15.24 -12.91 0.61
C MET A 102 -14.00 -13.26 -0.19
N MET A 103 -13.54 -12.29 -0.97
CA MET A 103 -12.34 -12.44 -1.76
C MET A 103 -11.35 -11.36 -1.36
N TYR A 104 -10.10 -11.73 -1.21
CA TYR A 104 -9.04 -10.82 -0.83
C TYR A 104 -7.93 -10.87 -1.88
N ALA A 105 -7.39 -9.74 -2.23
CA ALA A 105 -6.26 -9.65 -3.15
C ALA A 105 -5.23 -8.68 -2.60
N ASP A 106 -3.96 -9.08 -2.70
CA ASP A 106 -2.83 -8.31 -2.19
C ASP A 106 -1.86 -8.08 -3.35
N TRP A 107 -1.53 -6.83 -3.61
CA TRP A 107 -0.61 -6.48 -4.69
C TRP A 107 0.82 -6.76 -4.24
N THR A 108 1.53 -7.58 -5.00
CA THR A 108 2.89 -7.99 -4.64
C THR A 108 3.97 -7.11 -5.27
N GLY A 109 3.56 -6.17 -6.12
CA GLY A 109 4.48 -5.37 -6.92
C GLY A 109 4.48 -5.78 -8.37
N GLU A 110 3.97 -6.99 -8.66
CA GLU A 110 3.89 -7.49 -10.02
C GLU A 110 2.52 -8.05 -10.36
N GLU A 111 1.85 -8.64 -9.39
CA GLU A 111 0.54 -9.24 -9.63
C GLU A 111 -0.25 -9.25 -8.32
N TYR A 112 -1.52 -9.58 -8.40
CA TYR A 112 -2.35 -9.71 -7.20
C TYR A 112 -2.30 -11.14 -6.68
N ASP A 113 -1.96 -11.27 -5.40
CA ASP A 113 -1.97 -12.56 -4.72
C ASP A 113 -3.35 -12.74 -4.10
N THR A 114 -4.14 -13.67 -4.63
CA THR A 114 -5.49 -13.93 -4.15
C THR A 114 -5.55 -15.09 -3.17
N GLU A 115 -4.41 -15.68 -2.84
CA GLU A 115 -4.35 -16.78 -1.89
C GLU A 115 -3.84 -16.36 -0.52
N ALA A 116 -3.37 -15.12 -0.41
CA ALA A 116 -2.91 -14.58 0.87
C ALA A 116 -4.06 -14.41 1.83
N SER A 117 -3.77 -14.44 3.11
CA SER A 117 -4.76 -14.16 4.15
C SER A 117 -4.75 -12.68 4.51
N LEU A 118 -5.92 -12.14 4.79
CA LEU A 118 -6.03 -10.75 5.19
C LEU A 118 -5.28 -10.54 6.51
N PRO A 119 -4.31 -9.63 6.55
CA PRO A 119 -3.50 -9.44 7.76
C PRO A 119 -4.20 -8.60 8.81
N THR A 120 -3.66 -8.61 10.03
CA THR A 120 -4.15 -7.72 11.07
C THR A 120 -3.74 -6.29 10.75
N TYR A 121 -4.38 -5.33 11.44
CA TYR A 121 -4.04 -3.93 11.24
C TYR A 121 -2.58 -3.65 11.60
N GLU A 122 -2.09 -4.25 12.69
CA GLU A 122 -0.70 -4.07 13.10
C GLU A 122 0.26 -4.52 11.99
N GLN A 123 -0.06 -5.62 11.33
CA GLN A 123 0.79 -6.10 10.25
C GLN A 123 0.70 -5.18 9.04
N MET A 124 -0.50 -4.68 8.70
CA MET A 124 -0.66 -3.74 7.60
C MET A 124 0.15 -2.47 7.86
N GLU A 125 0.09 -1.97 9.09
CA GLU A 125 0.82 -0.76 9.48
C GLU A 125 2.32 -1.00 9.39
N ARG A 126 2.79 -2.14 9.88
CA ARG A 126 4.21 -2.47 9.84
C ARG A 126 4.71 -2.54 8.41
N GLU A 127 3.96 -3.20 7.54
CA GLU A 127 4.37 -3.34 6.13
C GLU A 127 4.37 -1.99 5.43
N PHE A 128 3.42 -1.12 5.78
CA PHE A 128 3.39 0.21 5.22
C PHE A 128 4.66 0.99 5.56
N PHE A 129 5.06 0.96 6.82
CA PHE A 129 6.26 1.70 7.24
C PHE A 129 7.54 1.06 6.71
N GLU A 130 7.57 -0.25 6.58
CA GLU A 130 8.73 -0.92 5.98
C GLU A 130 8.89 -0.52 4.51
N ALA A 131 7.79 -0.41 3.79
CA ALA A 131 7.84 0.02 2.40
C ALA A 131 8.34 1.46 2.28
N GLU A 132 7.93 2.33 3.20
CA GLU A 132 8.42 3.70 3.21
C GLU A 132 9.91 3.77 3.50
N GLU A 133 10.40 2.96 4.43
CA GLU A 133 11.81 2.93 4.75
C GLU A 133 12.63 2.43 3.58
N MET A 134 12.15 1.43 2.86
CA MET A 134 12.84 0.93 1.68
C MET A 134 12.91 1.99 0.59
N ALA A 135 11.86 2.75 0.40
CA ALA A 135 11.86 3.82 -0.58
C ALA A 135 12.86 4.92 -0.21
N LYS A 136 12.97 5.23 1.08
CA LYS A 136 13.94 6.23 1.54
C LYS A 136 15.35 5.72 1.45
N GLY A 137 15.54 4.40 1.66
CA GLY A 137 16.86 3.81 1.59
C GLY A 137 17.52 3.95 0.25
N HIS A 138 16.73 4.11 -0.80
CA HIS A 138 17.30 4.31 -2.10
C HIS A 138 17.98 5.64 -2.25
N ASP A 139 17.63 6.60 -1.42
CA ASP A 139 18.11 7.93 -1.64
C ASP A 139 19.48 8.16 -1.14
N HIS A 140 20.01 7.33 -0.29
CA HIS A 140 21.23 7.76 0.22
C HIS A 140 22.22 6.74 0.18
N HIS A 141 22.40 6.10 -0.84
CA HIS A 141 23.50 5.35 -0.80
C HIS A 141 24.42 6.01 -1.70
N HIS A 142 24.65 7.00 -1.81
CA HIS A 142 25.55 7.51 -2.64
C HIS A 142 26.39 8.33 -1.88
N ASP A 143 26.78 8.14 -1.17
CA ASP A 143 27.58 8.91 -0.53
C ASP A 143 28.84 8.45 -0.55
N HIS A 144 29.33 8.35 -0.91
CA HIS A 144 30.36 8.10 -0.80
C HIS A 144 31.31 8.57 -1.16
N ASP A 145 31.42 8.87 -1.20
CA ASP A 145 32.15 9.39 -1.52
C ASP A 145 33.25 9.28 -1.31
N GLY A 146 33.54 9.06 -1.32
CA GLY A 146 34.27 9.00 -1.10
C GLY A 146 35.31 9.12 -1.11
N CYS A 147 35.74 9.27 -1.45
CA CYS A 147 36.65 9.34 -1.52
C CYS A 147 37.53 9.88 -1.37
N GLY A 148 37.70 10.15 -1.25
CA GLY A 148 38.29 10.73 -1.15
C GLY A 148 39.51 10.76 -1.39
N CYS A 149 39.90 10.68 -1.65
CA CYS A 149 40.96 10.72 -1.83
C CYS A 149 41.64 11.59 -2.20
N GLY A 150 41.71 11.86 -2.24
CA GLY A 150 42.19 12.56 -2.44
C GLY A 150 42.95 13.31 -2.42
N HIS A 151 43.02 13.50 -2.27
CA HIS A 151 43.50 14.13 -2.21
C HIS A 151 44.51 14.58 -2.07
N ASP A 152 44.73 14.73 -1.98
CA ASP A 152 45.51 15.11 -1.80
C ASP A 152 46.56 15.38 -2.06
N HIS A 153 46.85 15.63 -2.26
CA HIS A 153 47.60 15.91 -2.42
C HIS A 153 48.69 16.08 -2.78
N GLY A 154 48.89 16.20 -2.99
CA GLY A 154 49.68 16.36 -3.32
C GLY A 154 50.77 16.43 -3.40
N HIS A 155 51.19 16.28 -3.49
CA HIS A 155 52.17 16.30 -3.50
C HIS A 155 53.19 16.03 -4.03
N ASP A 156 53.30 15.92 -4.20
CA ASP A 156 54.21 15.78 -4.60
C ASP A 156 54.76 15.17 -5.26
N HIS A 157 54.84 14.94 -5.74
CA HIS A 157 55.30 14.43 -6.38
C HIS A 157 55.85 13.39 -6.64
N ASN A 158 55.92 13.32 -6.64
CA ASN A 158 56.40 12.38 -6.86
C ASN A 158 55.82 11.36 -6.94
N GLY A 159 55.08 11.29 -7.09
CA GLY A 159 54.36 10.46 -7.29
C GLY A 159 53.75 9.83 -6.87
N CYS A 160 53.57 9.76 -6.61
CA CYS A 160 52.89 9.10 -6.22
C CYS A 160 52.04 8.76 -6.37
N GLY A 161 52.00 8.80 -6.72
CA GLY A 161 51.20 8.42 -6.99
C GLY A 161 50.35 8.19 -6.60
N CYS A 162 50.26 8.27 -6.37
CA CYS A 162 49.29 7.99 -5.90
C CYS A 162 48.43 7.90 -6.59
N GLY A 163 48.37 8.35 -7.09
CA GLY A 163 47.38 8.42 -7.85
C GLY A 163 47.05 7.21 -8.37
N ASP A 164 47.66 6.70 -8.62
CA ASP A 164 47.37 5.69 -9.13
C ASP A 164 47.03 4.76 -8.27
N ASP A 165 47.29 4.68 -7.50
CA ASP A 165 46.95 3.76 -6.71
C ASP A 165 46.09 4.12 -5.80
N CYS A 166 46.01 4.87 -5.49
CA CYS A 166 45.14 5.21 -4.64
C CYS A 166 44.00 4.85 -4.95
N GLY A 167 44.10 4.63 -5.53
CA GLY A 167 43.09 4.40 -5.81
C GLY A 167 42.27 4.33 -5.38
N CYS A 168 42.27 4.72 -5.09
CA CYS A 168 41.32 4.74 -4.72
C CYS A 168 40.73 3.82 -5.22
N LYS A 169 40.81 3.38 -5.37
CA LYS A 169 40.15 2.44 -5.84
C LYS A 169 39.29 1.94 -5.19
#